data_5e4758d365c6f24d4f3bf3431a30cd13
#
_entry.id   5e4758d365c6f24d4f3bf3431a30cd13
#
_cell.length_a   1.000
_cell.length_b   1.000
_cell.length_c   1.000
_cell.angle_alpha   90.00
_cell.angle_beta   90.00
_cell.angle_gamma   90.00
#
_symmetry.space_group_name_H-M   'P 1'
#
loop_
_entity.id
_entity.type
_entity.pdbx_description
1 polymer ?
#
loop_
_entity_poly.entity_id
_entity_poly.type
_entity_poly.pdbx_seq_one_letter_code
_entity_poly.pdbx_strand_id
1 'polypeptide(L)'
;MPSARDWCAPRTLVLSLCLVLFPGLLCYGDIVGFEDNSLYSQGSNGLYYNGDLGNNTSNSQGWKSNGVGFSNSYTFDNQYNYSYWSGFAYSRVNAGNDSGFQNQYAAKPGTGSGGSAHYAIAYNAFVGDSIITFGAQVQVASIDISNTAYAYFSMKEGDQFSKKFGGASGNDADFFKLRILGFRGATETAAVDFFLADYRFENNTQDYVVDQWTRVDLTSLGAIDSLKFALSSTDNGQFGMNTPAYFAMDRIEFSAVPEPGSVALLSMAALGWWVRKRTLRR
;
A
#
# COMPACT_ATOMS: atom_id res chain seq x y z
N MET A 1 78.98 -12.37 -46.07
CA MET A 1 78.05 -11.58 -46.95
C MET A 1 76.95 -12.46 -47.39
N PRO A 2 75.66 -12.17 -47.25
CA PRO A 2 74.90 -10.99 -46.94
C PRO A 2 73.95 -11.20 -45.79
N SER A 3 73.62 -10.27 -45.11
CA SER A 3 72.59 -9.29 -44.75
C SER A 3 71.21 -9.90 -44.39
N ALA A 4 70.94 -9.83 -43.07
CA ALA A 4 69.63 -10.01 -42.49
C ALA A 4 68.72 -8.82 -42.81
N ARG A 5 67.46 -9.08 -43.19
CA ARG A 5 66.38 -8.09 -43.25
C ARG A 5 65.38 -8.41 -42.17
N ASP A 6 65.27 -7.47 -41.22
CA ASP A 6 64.29 -7.46 -40.18
C ASP A 6 62.87 -7.22 -40.78
N TRP A 7 61.94 -8.14 -40.53
CA TRP A 7 60.52 -7.94 -40.79
C TRP A 7 59.82 -7.57 -39.51
N CYS A 8 59.46 -6.29 -39.42
CA CYS A 8 58.65 -5.75 -38.38
C CYS A 8 57.18 -6.11 -38.66
N ALA A 9 56.59 -7.05 -37.94
CA ALA A 9 55.18 -7.37 -38.03
C ALA A 9 54.33 -6.40 -37.12
N PRO A 10 53.17 -5.89 -37.60
CA PRO A 10 52.34 -5.01 -36.78
C PRO A 10 51.66 -5.82 -35.67
N ARG A 11 51.84 -5.39 -34.43
CA ARG A 11 51.12 -5.90 -33.28
C ARG A 11 49.68 -5.42 -33.35
N THR A 12 48.76 -6.32 -33.76
CA THR A 12 47.33 -6.11 -33.69
C THR A 12 46.94 -6.04 -32.22
N LEU A 13 46.49 -4.84 -31.77
CA LEU A 13 45.92 -4.62 -30.45
C LEU A 13 44.51 -5.19 -30.40
N VAL A 14 44.34 -6.41 -29.88
CA VAL A 14 43.04 -6.99 -29.63
C VAL A 14 42.50 -6.30 -28.37
N LEU A 15 41.57 -5.37 -28.57
CA LEU A 15 40.78 -4.76 -27.49
C LEU A 15 39.80 -5.79 -27.01
N SER A 16 40.17 -6.56 -25.98
CA SER A 16 39.24 -7.49 -25.31
C SER A 16 38.26 -6.65 -24.46
N LEU A 17 37.06 -6.45 -25.00
CA LEU A 17 35.94 -5.82 -24.29
C LEU A 17 35.44 -6.83 -23.26
N CYS A 18 36.01 -6.76 -22.02
CA CYS A 18 35.44 -7.49 -20.89
C CYS A 18 34.08 -6.88 -20.54
N LEU A 19 33.02 -7.51 -21.01
CA LEU A 19 31.65 -7.27 -20.55
C LEU A 19 31.62 -7.68 -19.07
N VAL A 20 31.72 -6.72 -18.15
CA VAL A 20 31.47 -6.94 -16.72
C VAL A 20 29.97 -7.12 -16.57
N LEU A 21 29.52 -8.38 -16.58
CA LEU A 21 28.17 -8.73 -16.11
C LEU A 21 28.11 -8.34 -14.63
N PHE A 22 27.48 -7.20 -14.34
CA PHE A 22 27.00 -6.91 -13.01
C PHE A 22 25.94 -7.98 -12.68
N PRO A 23 26.15 -8.79 -11.62
CA PRO A 23 25.01 -9.53 -11.09
C PRO A 23 23.97 -8.48 -10.74
N GLY A 24 22.81 -8.51 -11.42
CA GLY A 24 21.70 -7.65 -11.05
C GLY A 24 21.52 -7.78 -9.54
N LEU A 25 21.57 -6.69 -8.81
CA LEU A 25 21.06 -6.67 -7.44
C LEU A 25 19.63 -7.21 -7.54
N LEU A 26 19.43 -8.44 -7.09
CA LEU A 26 18.09 -8.96 -6.84
C LEU A 26 17.53 -8.03 -5.77
N CYS A 27 16.71 -7.07 -6.19
CA CYS A 27 15.94 -6.26 -5.28
C CYS A 27 14.94 -7.21 -4.65
N TYR A 28 15.25 -7.72 -3.45
CA TYR A 28 14.27 -8.45 -2.66
C TYR A 28 13.15 -7.49 -2.35
N GLY A 29 11.92 -7.86 -2.72
CA GLY A 29 10.74 -7.08 -2.36
C GLY A 29 10.53 -7.15 -0.85
N ASP A 30 10.34 -5.99 -0.23
CA ASP A 30 9.91 -5.89 1.16
C ASP A 30 8.40 -6.10 1.23
N ILE A 31 7.92 -6.65 2.36
CA ILE A 31 6.50 -6.88 2.60
C ILE A 31 6.13 -6.24 3.94
N VAL A 32 5.09 -5.41 3.93
CA VAL A 32 4.41 -4.97 5.15
C VAL A 32 3.22 -5.91 5.36
N GLY A 33 3.32 -6.79 6.33
CA GLY A 33 2.27 -7.75 6.71
C GLY A 33 1.76 -7.51 8.13
N PHE A 34 2.12 -6.38 8.76
CA PHE A 34 1.65 -5.92 10.06
C PHE A 34 1.97 -6.83 11.27
N GLU A 35 2.72 -7.92 11.09
CA GLU A 35 3.04 -8.87 12.15
C GLU A 35 4.16 -8.38 13.10
N ASP A 36 4.86 -7.30 12.75
CA ASP A 36 5.93 -6.68 13.53
C ASP A 36 5.43 -5.70 14.59
N ASN A 37 4.13 -5.47 14.66
CA ASN A 37 3.56 -4.40 15.48
C ASN A 37 3.01 -4.93 16.81
N SER A 38 3.30 -4.22 17.91
CA SER A 38 2.85 -4.54 19.27
C SER A 38 1.92 -3.47 19.86
N LEU A 39 1.29 -2.65 19.00
CA LEU A 39 0.50 -1.49 19.42
C LEU A 39 -0.77 -1.82 20.21
N TYR A 40 -1.24 -3.08 20.22
CA TYR A 40 -2.45 -3.44 20.99
C TYR A 40 -2.34 -3.22 22.50
N SER A 41 -1.12 -3.19 23.04
CA SER A 41 -0.95 -2.93 24.46
C SER A 41 -1.38 -1.53 24.89
N GLN A 42 -1.61 -0.64 23.92
CA GLN A 42 -1.96 0.77 24.14
C GLN A 42 -3.43 1.10 23.84
N GLY A 43 -4.15 0.24 23.11
CA GLY A 43 -5.52 0.50 22.66
C GLY A 43 -6.59 -0.33 23.38
N SER A 44 -7.86 -0.01 23.10
CA SER A 44 -9.02 -0.67 23.67
C SER A 44 -9.05 -2.17 23.36
N ASN A 45 -9.18 -2.98 24.40
CA ASN A 45 -9.35 -4.44 24.37
C ASN A 45 -8.18 -5.27 23.81
N GLY A 46 -7.05 -4.68 23.41
CA GLY A 46 -5.93 -5.40 22.84
C GLY A 46 -6.19 -6.06 21.48
N LEU A 47 -7.27 -5.67 20.77
CA LEU A 47 -7.64 -6.21 19.47
C LEU A 47 -7.37 -5.26 18.31
N TYR A 48 -7.34 -3.96 18.57
CA TYR A 48 -7.02 -2.93 17.58
C TYR A 48 -6.36 -1.71 18.24
N TYR A 49 -5.73 -0.89 17.42
CA TYR A 49 -5.20 0.42 17.78
C TYR A 49 -5.63 1.44 16.73
N ASN A 50 -6.38 2.45 17.14
CA ASN A 50 -6.91 3.53 16.30
C ASN A 50 -6.33 4.91 16.65
N GLY A 51 -5.22 4.94 17.41
CA GLY A 51 -4.61 6.17 17.91
C GLY A 51 -4.96 6.47 19.37
N ASP A 52 -5.92 5.78 19.97
CA ASP A 52 -6.25 5.91 21.39
C ASP A 52 -5.10 5.42 22.28
N LEU A 53 -4.61 6.28 23.14
CA LEU A 53 -3.57 5.99 24.12
C LEU A 53 -4.14 5.58 25.50
N GLY A 54 -5.47 5.45 25.61
CA GLY A 54 -6.15 5.06 26.84
C GLY A 54 -6.20 6.13 27.93
N ASN A 55 -5.93 7.39 27.61
CA ASN A 55 -5.82 8.50 28.56
C ASN A 55 -6.70 9.70 28.21
N ASN A 56 -7.69 9.53 27.33
CA ASN A 56 -8.60 10.58 26.88
C ASN A 56 -7.88 11.81 26.28
N THR A 57 -6.78 11.57 25.58
CA THR A 57 -6.04 12.63 24.88
C THR A 57 -6.03 12.38 23.37
N SER A 58 -6.04 13.47 22.61
CA SER A 58 -5.92 13.41 21.16
C SER A 58 -4.49 13.03 20.75
N ASN A 59 -4.36 12.26 19.67
CA ASN A 59 -3.10 11.81 19.13
C ASN A 59 -3.16 11.79 17.59
N SER A 60 -2.15 12.34 16.91
CA SER A 60 -2.07 12.40 15.45
C SER A 60 -0.69 12.01 14.90
N GLN A 61 0.07 11.20 15.64
CA GLN A 61 1.43 10.84 15.25
C GLN A 61 1.50 9.71 14.21
N GLY A 62 0.36 9.02 13.98
CA GLY A 62 0.36 7.81 13.16
C GLY A 62 1.13 6.66 13.82
N TRP A 63 1.44 5.65 13.03
CA TRP A 63 2.19 4.48 13.47
C TRP A 63 3.01 3.89 12.32
N LYS A 64 3.88 2.91 12.58
CA LYS A 64 4.73 2.27 11.58
C LYS A 64 4.61 0.77 11.65
N SER A 65 4.77 0.13 10.50
CA SER A 65 5.01 -1.30 10.36
C SER A 65 6.08 -1.52 9.29
N ASN A 66 7.07 -2.34 9.59
CA ASN A 66 8.23 -2.61 8.74
C ASN A 66 8.89 -1.34 8.17
N GLY A 67 9.00 -0.28 8.99
CA GLY A 67 9.57 1.01 8.61
C GLY A 67 8.67 1.92 7.78
N VAL A 68 7.54 1.44 7.28
CA VAL A 68 6.54 2.20 6.53
C VAL A 68 5.60 2.92 7.49
N GLY A 69 5.33 4.20 7.23
CA GLY A 69 4.48 5.06 8.06
C GLY A 69 3.02 5.01 7.60
N PHE A 70 2.10 4.97 8.56
CA PHE A 70 0.65 5.00 8.38
C PHE A 70 0.08 6.18 9.13
N SER A 71 -0.62 7.08 8.43
CA SER A 71 -1.29 8.20 9.08
C SER A 71 -2.41 7.72 9.99
N ASN A 72 -2.56 8.38 11.11
CA ASN A 72 -3.66 8.18 12.04
C ASN A 72 -3.90 9.47 12.79
N SER A 73 -5.15 9.82 12.99
CA SER A 73 -5.58 10.93 13.85
C SER A 73 -6.70 10.43 14.74
N TYR A 74 -6.48 10.50 16.03
CA TYR A 74 -7.46 10.24 17.07
C TYR A 74 -7.75 11.52 17.82
N THR A 75 -9.02 11.88 17.95
CA THR A 75 -9.46 13.07 18.68
C THR A 75 -10.38 12.65 19.80
N PHE A 76 -10.09 13.16 21.00
CA PHE A 76 -10.97 13.04 22.15
C PHE A 76 -11.57 14.41 22.49
N ASP A 77 -12.89 14.50 22.45
CA ASP A 77 -13.63 15.69 22.82
C ASP A 77 -14.03 15.62 24.30
N ASN A 78 -13.36 16.42 25.11
CA ASN A 78 -13.60 16.47 26.56
C ASN A 78 -14.99 17.06 26.95
N GLN A 79 -15.57 17.88 26.05
CA GLN A 79 -16.85 18.52 26.33
C GLN A 79 -18.00 17.52 26.21
N TYR A 80 -17.93 16.66 25.24
CA TYR A 80 -18.99 15.66 24.92
C TYR A 80 -18.63 14.25 25.37
N ASN A 81 -17.43 14.03 25.92
CA ASN A 81 -16.90 12.70 26.27
C ASN A 81 -17.01 11.72 25.11
N TYR A 82 -16.60 12.17 23.95
CA TYR A 82 -16.72 11.45 22.69
C TYR A 82 -15.37 11.41 21.97
N SER A 83 -15.11 10.30 21.27
CA SER A 83 -13.89 10.16 20.45
C SER A 83 -14.22 9.78 19.03
N TYR A 84 -13.38 10.21 18.11
CA TYR A 84 -13.39 9.82 16.70
C TYR A 84 -11.97 9.71 16.17
N TRP A 85 -11.83 8.98 15.07
CA TRP A 85 -10.53 8.76 14.45
C TRP A 85 -10.63 8.83 12.92
N SER A 86 -9.50 9.00 12.25
CA SER A 86 -9.34 8.87 10.80
C SER A 86 -7.95 8.36 10.45
N GLY A 87 -7.74 7.98 9.18
CA GLY A 87 -6.50 7.38 8.75
C GLY A 87 -6.51 5.87 8.91
N PHE A 88 -5.44 5.29 9.45
CA PHE A 88 -5.27 3.84 9.58
C PHE A 88 -5.34 3.39 11.04
N ALA A 89 -6.17 2.40 11.30
CA ALA A 89 -6.12 1.59 12.51
C ALA A 89 -5.39 0.29 12.22
N TYR A 90 -4.63 -0.18 13.21
CA TYR A 90 -4.02 -1.50 13.23
C TYR A 90 -4.99 -2.48 13.88
N SER A 91 -5.23 -3.65 13.31
CA SER A 91 -6.28 -4.57 13.77
C SER A 91 -5.90 -6.05 13.68
N ARG A 92 -6.49 -6.83 14.60
CA ARG A 92 -6.56 -8.29 14.57
C ARG A 92 -7.96 -8.80 14.94
N VAL A 93 -8.97 -7.98 14.71
CA VAL A 93 -10.36 -8.33 15.05
C VAL A 93 -10.84 -9.44 14.10
N ASN A 94 -11.19 -10.58 14.66
CA ASN A 94 -11.74 -11.71 13.90
C ASN A 94 -13.27 -11.77 14.08
N ALA A 95 -13.98 -10.84 13.42
CA ALA A 95 -15.43 -10.71 13.48
C ALA A 95 -16.01 -10.38 12.09
N GLY A 96 -15.49 -11.02 11.04
CA GLY A 96 -15.87 -10.75 9.65
C GLY A 96 -17.34 -11.09 9.31
N ASN A 97 -18.04 -11.78 10.18
CA ASN A 97 -19.46 -12.12 10.00
C ASN A 97 -20.42 -11.26 10.82
N ASP A 98 -19.91 -10.32 11.60
CA ASP A 98 -20.76 -9.46 12.42
C ASP A 98 -20.98 -8.11 11.70
N SER A 99 -22.22 -7.65 11.68
CA SER A 99 -22.61 -6.39 11.05
C SER A 99 -22.54 -5.19 12.01
N GLY A 100 -22.70 -3.99 11.47
CA GLY A 100 -22.86 -2.74 12.21
C GLY A 100 -21.56 -2.01 12.55
N PHE A 101 -21.72 -0.76 12.99
CA PHE A 101 -20.62 0.19 13.26
C PHE A 101 -19.62 -0.32 14.30
N GLN A 102 -20.06 -1.08 15.31
CA GLN A 102 -19.17 -1.64 16.34
C GLN A 102 -18.10 -2.57 15.72
N ASN A 103 -18.35 -3.09 14.51
CA ASN A 103 -17.45 -3.97 13.80
C ASN A 103 -16.62 -3.29 12.72
N GLN A 104 -16.42 -1.97 12.83
CA GLN A 104 -15.66 -1.17 11.88
C GLN A 104 -14.18 -1.60 11.75
N TYR A 105 -13.62 -2.24 12.78
CA TYR A 105 -12.23 -2.69 12.82
C TYR A 105 -12.01 -4.10 12.28
N ALA A 106 -13.08 -4.83 11.88
CA ALA A 106 -12.96 -6.17 11.34
C ALA A 106 -12.88 -6.15 9.80
N ALA A 107 -11.90 -6.82 9.23
CA ALA A 107 -11.91 -7.18 7.81
C ALA A 107 -13.00 -8.22 7.54
N LYS A 108 -13.68 -8.15 6.38
CA LYS A 108 -14.73 -9.12 6.01
C LYS A 108 -14.24 -10.57 5.97
N PRO A 109 -13.00 -10.87 5.53
CA PRO A 109 -12.45 -12.24 5.61
C PRO A 109 -12.24 -12.74 7.04
N GLY A 110 -12.24 -11.88 8.05
CA GLY A 110 -12.10 -12.22 9.48
C GLY A 110 -10.67 -12.31 9.98
N THR A 111 -9.70 -12.64 9.13
CA THR A 111 -8.26 -12.70 9.43
C THR A 111 -7.50 -11.88 8.39
N GLY A 112 -6.21 -11.66 8.59
CA GLY A 112 -5.35 -11.05 7.58
C GLY A 112 -5.14 -11.93 6.35
N SER A 113 -4.54 -11.35 5.32
CA SER A 113 -4.28 -12.02 4.05
C SER A 113 -3.32 -13.20 4.21
N GLY A 114 -3.63 -14.31 3.53
CA GLY A 114 -2.85 -15.53 3.64
C GLY A 114 -2.93 -16.21 5.02
N GLY A 115 -3.88 -15.81 5.88
CA GLY A 115 -4.06 -16.34 7.23
C GLY A 115 -3.17 -15.65 8.28
N SER A 116 -2.60 -14.49 7.99
CA SER A 116 -1.92 -13.64 8.96
C SER A 116 -2.88 -13.22 10.07
N ALA A 117 -2.34 -12.87 11.25
CA ALA A 117 -3.19 -12.45 12.37
C ALA A 117 -3.61 -10.99 12.25
N HIS A 118 -2.82 -10.17 11.57
CA HIS A 118 -2.91 -8.72 11.61
C HIS A 118 -3.13 -8.11 10.24
N TYR A 119 -3.74 -6.92 10.24
CA TYR A 119 -4.01 -6.14 9.03
C TYR A 119 -4.29 -4.67 9.42
N ALA A 120 -4.36 -3.78 8.44
CA ALA A 120 -4.78 -2.41 8.65
C ALA A 120 -6.23 -2.19 8.20
N ILE A 121 -6.93 -1.33 8.94
CA ILE A 121 -8.24 -0.78 8.56
C ILE A 121 -8.04 0.70 8.27
N ALA A 122 -8.50 1.17 7.12
CA ALA A 122 -8.58 2.58 6.80
C ALA A 122 -9.98 3.11 7.04
N TYR A 123 -10.08 4.24 7.73
CA TYR A 123 -11.24 5.12 7.71
C TYR A 123 -10.86 6.38 6.93
N ASN A 124 -11.46 6.53 5.76
CA ASN A 124 -11.08 7.54 4.77
C ASN A 124 -12.30 8.33 4.31
N ALA A 125 -12.89 9.12 5.22
CA ALA A 125 -14.04 9.96 4.92
C ALA A 125 -13.73 11.06 3.91
N PHE A 126 -12.48 11.58 3.92
CA PHE A 126 -11.98 12.59 3.00
C PHE A 126 -10.68 12.14 2.33
N VAL A 127 -10.44 12.62 1.11
CA VAL A 127 -9.17 12.38 0.40
C VAL A 127 -8.02 12.95 1.23
N GLY A 128 -7.07 12.09 1.57
CA GLY A 128 -5.90 12.48 2.36
C GLY A 128 -5.99 12.16 3.85
N ASP A 129 -7.10 11.59 4.34
CA ASP A 129 -7.17 11.07 5.70
C ASP A 129 -6.21 9.89 5.88
N SER A 130 -6.20 8.98 4.90
CA SER A 130 -5.34 7.79 4.90
C SER A 130 -4.14 7.99 4.00
N ILE A 131 -2.93 8.05 4.59
CA ILE A 131 -1.67 8.24 3.87
C ILE A 131 -0.68 7.16 4.34
N ILE A 132 -0.05 6.49 3.36
CA ILE A 132 1.11 5.62 3.60
C ILE A 132 2.35 6.37 3.13
N THR A 133 3.41 6.40 3.96
CA THR A 133 4.66 7.08 3.65
C THR A 133 5.82 6.09 3.70
N PHE A 134 6.56 6.00 2.61
CA PHE A 134 7.80 5.24 2.51
C PHE A 134 8.99 6.14 2.86
N GLY A 135 10.01 5.58 3.51
CA GLY A 135 11.21 6.36 3.91
C GLY A 135 12.10 6.80 2.74
N ALA A 136 11.87 6.25 1.55
CA ALA A 136 12.55 6.54 0.29
C ALA A 136 11.62 6.26 -0.89
N GLN A 137 12.07 6.54 -2.11
CA GLN A 137 11.32 6.13 -3.30
C GLN A 137 11.30 4.61 -3.43
N VAL A 138 10.10 4.09 -3.69
CA VAL A 138 9.82 2.67 -3.86
C VAL A 138 9.01 2.42 -5.13
N GLN A 139 9.11 1.19 -5.64
CA GLN A 139 8.17 0.62 -6.60
C GLN A 139 7.24 -0.29 -5.81
N VAL A 140 5.97 0.08 -5.67
CA VAL A 140 4.97 -0.80 -5.06
C VAL A 140 4.48 -1.78 -6.11
N ALA A 141 4.58 -3.06 -5.82
CA ALA A 141 4.14 -4.13 -6.72
C ALA A 141 2.65 -4.40 -6.55
N SER A 142 2.20 -4.58 -5.30
CA SER A 142 0.82 -4.93 -5.02
C SER A 142 0.43 -4.64 -3.56
N ILE A 143 -0.86 -4.67 -3.34
CA ILE A 143 -1.49 -4.59 -2.01
C ILE A 143 -2.71 -5.52 -1.99
N ASP A 144 -2.94 -6.20 -0.88
CA ASP A 144 -4.17 -6.98 -0.70
C ASP A 144 -5.25 -6.10 -0.05
N ILE A 145 -6.42 -6.02 -0.68
CA ILE A 145 -7.55 -5.17 -0.28
C ILE A 145 -8.78 -6.03 -0.05
N SER A 146 -9.59 -5.66 0.94
CA SER A 146 -10.93 -6.20 1.17
C SER A 146 -11.86 -5.13 1.75
N ASN A 147 -13.15 -5.43 1.81
CA ASN A 147 -14.08 -4.63 2.62
C ASN A 147 -13.86 -4.87 4.12
N THR A 148 -14.20 -3.88 4.95
CA THR A 148 -14.51 -4.15 6.35
C THR A 148 -15.85 -4.88 6.44
N ALA A 149 -16.07 -5.63 7.52
CA ALA A 149 -17.35 -6.27 7.77
C ALA A 149 -18.49 -5.23 7.84
N TYR A 150 -18.24 -4.09 8.48
CA TYR A 150 -19.21 -2.98 8.53
C TYR A 150 -19.61 -2.50 7.13
N ALA A 151 -18.67 -2.12 6.27
CA ALA A 151 -18.98 -1.64 4.92
C ALA A 151 -19.66 -2.74 4.06
N TYR A 152 -19.17 -3.99 4.17
CA TYR A 152 -19.76 -5.12 3.45
C TYR A 152 -21.23 -5.31 3.76
N PHE A 153 -21.59 -5.40 5.04
CA PHE A 153 -23.00 -5.65 5.42
C PHE A 153 -23.89 -4.44 5.15
N SER A 154 -23.38 -3.20 5.31
CA SER A 154 -24.12 -2.00 4.92
C SER A 154 -24.49 -2.03 3.43
N MET A 155 -23.61 -2.45 2.54
CA MET A 155 -23.91 -2.58 1.11
C MET A 155 -24.82 -3.78 0.81
N LYS A 156 -24.63 -4.92 1.48
CA LYS A 156 -25.40 -6.15 1.21
C LYS A 156 -26.82 -6.11 1.75
N GLU A 157 -27.03 -5.49 2.87
CA GLU A 157 -28.29 -5.56 3.63
C GLU A 157 -28.98 -4.20 3.72
N GLY A 158 -28.21 -3.11 3.63
CA GLY A 158 -28.62 -1.77 4.00
C GLY A 158 -28.67 -1.60 5.52
N ASP A 159 -28.69 -0.35 5.96
CA ASP A 159 -28.89 0.01 7.36
C ASP A 159 -29.64 1.36 7.45
N GLN A 160 -29.71 1.97 8.65
CA GLN A 160 -30.44 3.23 8.81
C GLN A 160 -29.80 4.42 8.06
N PHE A 161 -28.54 4.31 7.61
CA PHE A 161 -27.80 5.38 6.95
C PHE A 161 -27.52 5.05 5.47
N SER A 162 -27.28 3.79 5.17
CA SER A 162 -26.84 3.29 3.87
C SER A 162 -27.93 2.47 3.19
N LYS A 163 -28.12 2.69 1.89
CA LYS A 163 -29.02 1.84 1.11
C LYS A 163 -28.39 0.48 0.83
N LYS A 164 -29.24 -0.54 0.67
CA LYS A 164 -28.82 -1.82 0.10
C LYS A 164 -28.43 -1.63 -1.37
N PHE A 165 -27.27 -2.12 -1.79
CA PHE A 165 -26.84 -2.12 -3.18
C PHE A 165 -27.71 -3.08 -4.02
N GLY A 166 -27.95 -2.70 -5.27
CA GLY A 166 -28.91 -3.38 -6.14
C GLY A 166 -30.36 -3.05 -5.84
N GLY A 167 -30.65 -2.26 -4.80
CA GLY A 167 -31.99 -1.83 -4.43
C GLY A 167 -32.92 -2.98 -4.06
N ALA A 168 -34.23 -2.76 -4.23
CA ALA A 168 -35.27 -3.77 -3.93
C ALA A 168 -35.26 -4.92 -4.94
N SER A 169 -34.91 -4.64 -6.21
CA SER A 169 -34.83 -5.63 -7.28
C SER A 169 -33.59 -6.51 -7.19
N GLY A 170 -32.55 -6.04 -6.52
CA GLY A 170 -31.20 -6.60 -6.51
C GLY A 170 -30.35 -6.21 -7.73
N ASN A 171 -30.88 -5.37 -8.64
CA ASN A 171 -30.30 -5.10 -9.96
C ASN A 171 -30.06 -3.60 -10.22
N ASP A 172 -30.30 -2.72 -9.25
CA ASP A 172 -30.01 -1.30 -9.43
C ASP A 172 -28.50 -1.09 -9.52
N ALA A 173 -28.07 -0.28 -10.49
CA ALA A 173 -26.65 -0.04 -10.73
C ALA A 173 -26.03 0.74 -9.56
N ASP A 174 -25.13 0.08 -8.84
CA ASP A 174 -24.41 0.63 -7.69
C ASP A 174 -22.92 0.30 -7.77
N PHE A 175 -22.10 1.12 -7.13
CA PHE A 175 -20.68 0.82 -6.93
C PHE A 175 -20.13 1.41 -5.64
N PHE A 176 -19.08 0.78 -5.12
CA PHE A 176 -18.19 1.32 -4.10
C PHE A 176 -16.76 1.16 -4.59
N LYS A 177 -16.07 2.29 -4.79
CA LYS A 177 -14.78 2.32 -5.44
C LYS A 177 -13.71 2.92 -4.54
N LEU A 178 -12.58 2.25 -4.46
CA LEU A 178 -11.32 2.72 -3.89
C LEU A 178 -10.42 3.19 -5.03
N ARG A 179 -9.96 4.43 -4.97
CA ARG A 179 -8.92 4.98 -5.84
C ARG A 179 -7.63 5.10 -5.04
N ILE A 180 -6.59 4.43 -5.51
CA ILE A 180 -5.26 4.40 -4.92
C ILE A 180 -4.36 5.31 -5.74
N LEU A 181 -3.82 6.36 -5.12
CA LEU A 181 -3.04 7.41 -5.78
C LEU A 181 -1.58 7.30 -5.33
N GLY A 182 -0.66 7.23 -6.29
CA GLY A 182 0.77 7.28 -6.06
C GLY A 182 1.27 8.72 -6.08
N PHE A 183 2.16 9.08 -5.15
CA PHE A 183 2.76 10.40 -5.09
C PHE A 183 4.29 10.31 -5.03
N ARG A 184 4.93 11.34 -5.61
CA ARG A 184 6.36 11.66 -5.43
C ARG A 184 6.45 13.08 -4.90
N GLY A 185 6.73 13.23 -3.62
CA GLY A 185 6.55 14.50 -2.93
C GLY A 185 5.11 14.99 -3.01
N ALA A 186 4.89 16.18 -3.58
CA ALA A 186 3.56 16.74 -3.77
C ALA A 186 2.90 16.36 -5.11
N THR A 187 3.61 15.66 -6.00
CA THR A 187 3.14 15.38 -7.36
C THR A 187 2.51 13.99 -7.43
N GLU A 188 1.26 13.90 -7.87
CA GLU A 188 0.61 12.64 -8.22
C GLU A 188 1.30 12.04 -9.45
N THR A 189 1.67 10.75 -9.36
CA THR A 189 2.31 10.03 -10.46
C THR A 189 1.29 9.31 -11.33
N ALA A 190 0.44 8.54 -10.70
CA ALA A 190 -0.65 7.79 -11.33
C ALA A 190 -1.67 7.35 -10.29
N ALA A 191 -2.77 6.76 -10.75
CA ALA A 191 -3.80 6.19 -9.89
C ALA A 191 -4.30 4.84 -10.40
N VAL A 192 -4.70 3.97 -9.48
CA VAL A 192 -5.36 2.69 -9.75
C VAL A 192 -6.73 2.70 -9.09
N ASP A 193 -7.77 2.38 -9.85
CA ASP A 193 -9.14 2.22 -9.34
C ASP A 193 -9.42 0.74 -9.06
N PHE A 194 -9.96 0.45 -7.87
CA PHE A 194 -10.40 -0.88 -7.46
C PHE A 194 -11.83 -0.82 -6.94
N PHE A 195 -12.73 -1.69 -7.46
CA PHE A 195 -14.11 -1.73 -7.01
C PHE A 195 -14.28 -2.71 -5.85
N LEU A 196 -14.58 -2.16 -4.67
CA LEU A 196 -14.95 -2.91 -3.46
C LEU A 196 -16.35 -3.51 -3.56
N ALA A 197 -17.21 -2.92 -4.40
CA ALA A 197 -18.48 -3.47 -4.87
C ALA A 197 -18.79 -2.91 -6.26
N ASP A 198 -19.34 -3.76 -7.14
CA ASP A 198 -19.78 -3.35 -8.47
C ASP A 198 -21.07 -4.10 -8.88
N TYR A 199 -22.14 -3.34 -9.09
CA TYR A 199 -23.48 -3.77 -9.48
C TYR A 199 -23.92 -3.14 -10.82
N ARG A 200 -22.95 -2.84 -11.70
CA ARG A 200 -23.20 -2.16 -12.98
C ARG A 200 -23.11 -3.07 -14.18
N PHE A 201 -22.96 -4.37 -13.97
CA PHE A 201 -22.88 -5.33 -15.06
C PHE A 201 -24.25 -5.52 -15.74
N GLU A 202 -24.27 -5.65 -17.06
CA GLU A 202 -25.48 -6.01 -17.80
C GLU A 202 -26.02 -7.38 -17.36
N ASN A 203 -25.11 -8.30 -17.06
CA ASN A 203 -25.45 -9.58 -16.45
C ASN A 203 -25.29 -9.48 -14.93
N ASN A 204 -26.41 -9.27 -14.24
CA ASN A 204 -26.44 -9.08 -12.78
C ASN A 204 -25.91 -10.27 -11.97
N THR A 205 -25.69 -11.44 -12.60
CA THR A 205 -25.01 -12.56 -11.92
C THR A 205 -23.51 -12.30 -11.73
N GLN A 206 -22.97 -11.26 -12.33
CA GLN A 206 -21.58 -10.80 -12.18
C GLN A 206 -21.44 -9.71 -11.10
N ASP A 207 -22.57 -9.22 -10.57
CA ASP A 207 -22.56 -8.22 -9.50
C ASP A 207 -21.92 -8.80 -8.24
N TYR A 208 -21.08 -7.99 -7.59
CA TYR A 208 -20.35 -8.46 -6.42
C TYR A 208 -20.15 -7.37 -5.35
N VAL A 209 -19.92 -7.83 -4.14
CA VAL A 209 -19.27 -7.09 -3.06
C VAL A 209 -18.07 -7.94 -2.62
N VAL A 210 -16.89 -7.37 -2.61
CA VAL A 210 -15.66 -8.06 -2.23
C VAL A 210 -15.76 -8.56 -0.78
N ASP A 211 -15.58 -9.86 -0.56
CA ASP A 211 -15.66 -10.53 0.73
C ASP A 211 -14.40 -11.35 1.09
N GLN A 212 -13.42 -11.36 0.17
CA GLN A 212 -12.12 -12.00 0.34
C GLN A 212 -11.01 -10.98 0.10
N TRP A 213 -9.80 -11.30 0.56
CA TRP A 213 -8.62 -10.54 0.19
C TRP A 213 -8.37 -10.63 -1.32
N THR A 214 -8.26 -9.48 -1.95
CA THR A 214 -8.01 -9.37 -3.39
C THR A 214 -6.72 -8.60 -3.61
N ARG A 215 -5.79 -9.21 -4.35
CA ARG A 215 -4.54 -8.56 -4.72
C ARG A 215 -4.77 -7.53 -5.82
N VAL A 216 -4.34 -6.30 -5.56
CA VAL A 216 -4.39 -5.17 -6.49
C VAL A 216 -2.97 -4.87 -6.98
N ASP A 217 -2.76 -4.92 -8.30
CA ASP A 217 -1.50 -4.55 -8.94
C ASP A 217 -1.34 -3.02 -8.91
N LEU A 218 -0.22 -2.55 -8.37
CA LEU A 218 0.13 -1.13 -8.25
C LEU A 218 1.37 -0.75 -9.06
N THR A 219 1.88 -1.63 -9.91
CA THR A 219 3.11 -1.40 -10.70
C THR A 219 2.99 -0.17 -11.62
N SER A 220 1.78 0.14 -12.08
CA SER A 220 1.49 1.32 -12.91
C SER A 220 1.67 2.66 -12.20
N LEU A 221 1.75 2.69 -10.86
CA LEU A 221 2.00 3.92 -10.10
C LEU A 221 3.42 4.47 -10.31
N GLY A 222 4.35 3.62 -10.76
CA GLY A 222 5.76 3.98 -10.95
C GLY A 222 6.51 4.14 -9.63
N ALA A 223 7.59 4.89 -9.65
CA ALA A 223 8.37 5.19 -8.44
C ALA A 223 7.66 6.28 -7.62
N ILE A 224 7.33 5.96 -6.39
CA ILE A 224 6.57 6.80 -5.45
C ILE A 224 7.25 6.87 -4.09
N ASP A 225 6.90 7.83 -3.26
CA ASP A 225 7.29 7.92 -1.84
C ASP A 225 6.08 7.86 -0.90
N SER A 226 4.86 7.97 -1.45
CA SER A 226 3.64 7.88 -0.66
C SER A 226 2.45 7.41 -1.47
N LEU A 227 1.47 6.81 -0.76
CA LEU A 227 0.15 6.45 -1.27
C LEU A 227 -0.90 7.27 -0.55
N LYS A 228 -1.91 7.72 -1.30
CA LYS A 228 -3.15 8.28 -0.76
C LYS A 228 -4.34 7.52 -1.30
N PHE A 229 -5.46 7.64 -0.61
CA PHE A 229 -6.67 6.89 -0.93
C PHE A 229 -7.87 7.81 -1.04
N ALA A 230 -8.81 7.47 -1.92
CA ALA A 230 -10.08 8.14 -2.05
C ALA A 230 -11.17 7.09 -2.25
N LEU A 231 -12.28 7.25 -1.53
CA LEU A 231 -13.45 6.39 -1.67
C LEU A 231 -14.58 7.15 -2.38
N SER A 232 -15.36 6.45 -3.17
CA SER A 232 -16.55 6.97 -3.80
C SER A 232 -17.62 5.88 -3.94
N SER A 233 -18.88 6.27 -3.82
CA SER A 233 -20.04 5.36 -3.91
C SER A 233 -21.17 6.02 -4.66
N THR A 234 -22.09 5.22 -5.20
CA THR A 234 -23.40 5.67 -5.69
C THR A 234 -24.37 6.04 -4.57
N ASP A 235 -24.12 5.53 -3.36
CA ASP A 235 -24.94 5.84 -2.20
C ASP A 235 -24.44 7.14 -1.52
N ASN A 236 -25.07 8.26 -1.91
CA ASN A 236 -24.76 9.59 -1.40
C ASN A 236 -26.02 10.27 -0.89
N GLY A 237 -25.89 10.98 0.22
CA GLY A 237 -26.92 11.79 0.83
C GLY A 237 -26.55 13.27 0.93
N GLN A 238 -27.31 13.99 1.72
CA GLN A 238 -27.12 15.43 1.95
C GLN A 238 -25.73 15.75 2.57
N PHE A 239 -25.17 14.81 3.33
CA PHE A 239 -23.91 14.98 4.05
C PHE A 239 -22.71 14.27 3.38
N GLY A 240 -22.87 13.81 2.15
CA GLY A 240 -21.85 13.08 1.40
C GLY A 240 -22.18 11.60 1.26
N MET A 241 -21.14 10.77 1.17
CA MET A 241 -21.26 9.34 0.97
C MET A 241 -21.88 8.65 2.23
N ASN A 242 -22.97 7.90 2.02
CA ASN A 242 -23.61 7.14 3.10
C ASN A 242 -22.95 5.77 3.30
N THR A 243 -22.44 5.15 2.22
CA THR A 243 -21.65 3.92 2.35
C THR A 243 -20.51 4.15 3.34
N PRO A 244 -20.32 3.29 4.37
CA PRO A 244 -19.24 3.46 5.35
C PRO A 244 -17.88 3.58 4.68
N ALA A 245 -17.18 4.68 4.94
CA ALA A 245 -15.93 5.05 4.28
C ALA A 245 -14.72 4.24 4.80
N TYR A 246 -14.84 2.92 4.83
CA TYR A 246 -13.85 1.99 5.36
C TYR A 246 -13.42 0.98 4.31
N PHE A 247 -12.13 0.59 4.38
CA PHE A 247 -11.61 -0.60 3.70
C PHE A 247 -10.54 -1.27 4.57
N ALA A 248 -10.31 -2.56 4.32
CA ALA A 248 -9.24 -3.32 4.94
C ALA A 248 -8.09 -3.49 3.96
N MET A 249 -6.85 -3.49 4.45
CA MET A 249 -5.66 -3.71 3.66
C MET A 249 -4.65 -4.56 4.39
N ASP A 250 -3.89 -5.34 3.63
CA ASP A 250 -2.79 -6.16 4.12
C ASP A 250 -1.74 -6.33 3.03
N ARG A 251 -0.58 -6.89 3.38
CA ARG A 251 0.44 -7.38 2.47
C ARG A 251 0.82 -6.40 1.36
N ILE A 252 1.42 -5.26 1.75
CA ILE A 252 1.99 -4.32 0.79
C ILE A 252 3.34 -4.87 0.33
N GLU A 253 3.46 -5.21 -0.94
CA GLU A 253 4.72 -5.65 -1.56
C GLU A 253 5.37 -4.48 -2.30
N PHE A 254 6.62 -4.16 -1.96
CA PHE A 254 7.35 -3.07 -2.61
C PHE A 254 8.84 -3.35 -2.67
N SER A 255 9.56 -2.61 -3.51
CA SER A 255 11.00 -2.64 -3.61
C SER A 255 11.59 -1.24 -3.64
N ALA A 256 12.76 -1.06 -3.04
CA ALA A 256 13.46 0.22 -3.09
C ALA A 256 13.88 0.56 -4.53
N VAL A 257 13.71 1.81 -4.93
CA VAL A 257 14.25 2.34 -6.19
C VAL A 257 15.67 2.85 -5.91
N PRO A 258 16.74 2.26 -6.52
CA PRO A 258 18.10 2.74 -6.32
C PRO A 258 18.23 4.19 -6.77
N GLU A 259 18.82 5.03 -5.93
CA GLU A 259 19.12 6.41 -6.31
C GLU A 259 20.13 6.44 -7.48
N PRO A 260 19.91 7.29 -8.50
CA PRO A 260 20.85 7.40 -9.63
C PRO A 260 22.31 7.68 -9.21
N GLY A 261 22.50 8.41 -8.11
CA GLY A 261 23.82 8.70 -7.53
C GLY A 261 24.56 7.48 -7.00
N SER A 262 23.84 6.52 -6.41
CA SER A 262 24.43 5.28 -5.87
C SER A 262 24.99 4.40 -6.98
N VAL A 263 24.30 4.30 -8.11
CA VAL A 263 24.76 3.57 -9.30
C VAL A 263 25.97 4.24 -9.93
N ALA A 264 25.98 5.58 -10.00
CA ALA A 264 27.12 6.35 -10.52
C ALA A 264 28.36 6.19 -9.64
N LEU A 265 28.22 6.25 -8.31
CA LEU A 265 29.31 6.06 -7.36
C LEU A 265 29.90 4.65 -7.42
N LEU A 266 29.07 3.62 -7.51
CA LEU A 266 29.51 2.24 -7.70
C LEU A 266 30.26 2.06 -9.03
N SER A 267 29.78 2.69 -10.09
CA SER A 267 30.42 2.66 -11.42
C SER A 267 31.79 3.35 -11.38
N MET A 268 31.91 4.50 -10.73
CA MET A 268 33.18 5.22 -10.57
C MET A 268 34.17 4.45 -9.69
N ALA A 269 33.72 3.84 -8.59
CA ALA A 269 34.54 3.00 -7.73
C ALA A 269 35.08 1.77 -8.48
N ALA A 270 34.26 1.12 -9.30
CA ALA A 270 34.68 0.00 -10.13
C ALA A 270 35.70 0.41 -11.20
N LEU A 271 35.51 1.56 -11.86
CA LEU A 271 36.45 2.15 -12.80
C LEU A 271 37.77 2.50 -12.13
N GLY A 272 37.75 3.16 -10.97
CA GLY A 272 38.94 3.50 -10.19
C GLY A 272 39.73 2.28 -9.75
N TRP A 273 39.05 1.22 -9.30
CA TRP A 273 39.69 -0.05 -8.94
C TRP A 273 40.35 -0.74 -10.17
N TRP A 274 39.67 -0.72 -11.31
CA TRP A 274 40.19 -1.30 -12.55
C TRP A 274 41.43 -0.56 -13.08
N VAL A 275 41.44 0.78 -13.06
CA VAL A 275 42.59 1.59 -13.45
C VAL A 275 43.78 1.31 -12.53
N ARG A 276 43.57 1.29 -11.17
CA ARG A 276 44.60 0.98 -10.18
C ARG A 276 45.21 -0.42 -10.41
N LYS A 277 44.42 -1.40 -10.74
CA LYS A 277 44.91 -2.78 -11.01
C LYS A 277 45.74 -2.88 -12.28
N ARG A 278 45.56 -2.00 -13.26
CA ARG A 278 46.36 -1.90 -14.47
C ARG A 278 47.70 -1.20 -14.24
N THR A 279 47.74 -0.17 -13.40
CA THR A 279 48.97 0.57 -13.06
C THR A 279 49.92 -0.26 -12.19
N LEU A 280 49.44 -1.17 -11.38
CA LEU A 280 50.25 -2.07 -10.55
C LEU A 280 50.82 -3.30 -11.29
N ARG A 281 50.41 -3.54 -12.55
CA ARG A 281 50.92 -4.63 -13.40
C ARG A 281 51.91 -4.18 -14.46
N ARG A 282 52.27 -2.92 -14.47
CA ARG A 282 53.38 -2.35 -15.24
C ARG A 282 54.55 -2.06 -14.32
#